data_eb2e318adb2cd443ac689713ec589f50
#
_entry.id   eb2e318adb2cd443ac689713ec589f50
#
_cell.length_a   1.000
_cell.length_b   1.000
_cell.length_c   1.000
_cell.angle_alpha   90.00
_cell.angle_beta   90.00
_cell.angle_gamma   90.00
#
_symmetry.space_group_name_H-M   'P 1'
#
loop_
_entity.id
_entity.type
_entity.pdbx_description
1 polymer ?
#
loop_
_entity_poly.entity_id
_entity_poly.type
_entity_poly.pdbx_seq_one_letter_code
_entity_poly.pdbx_strand_id
1 'polypeptide(L)'
;MPIALGDGTWRTDPLRLAIAAYLARYRGETRRHAESDLRAYLTWCQLRGLNPLAARRPHIELYVRWMQETQHFAASTVSRRMSVVAGFYRTCVIDAVLEHSPADYVRRPNVPP
;
A
#
# COMPACT_ATOMS: atom_id res chain seq x y z
N MET A 1 4.41 11.54 9.24
CA MET A 1 3.11 12.22 9.07
C MET A 1 1.98 11.22 9.24
N PRO A 2 1.02 11.47 10.09
CA PRO A 2 -0.09 10.53 10.28
C PRO A 2 -1.01 10.52 9.06
N ILE A 3 -1.58 9.35 8.77
CA ILE A 3 -2.62 9.20 7.77
C ILE A 3 -3.93 9.55 8.47
N ALA A 4 -4.40 10.78 8.29
CA ALA A 4 -5.59 11.28 8.99
C ALA A 4 -6.81 11.22 8.09
N LEU A 5 -7.88 10.59 8.58
CA LEU A 5 -9.16 10.57 7.88
C LEU A 5 -9.93 11.87 8.05
N GLY A 6 -9.65 12.64 9.12
CA GLY A 6 -10.48 13.77 9.52
C GLY A 6 -9.93 15.15 9.22
N ASP A 7 -8.78 15.29 8.56
CA ASP A 7 -8.16 16.60 8.36
C ASP A 7 -8.73 17.39 7.16
N GLY A 8 -9.57 16.75 6.33
CA GLY A 8 -10.21 17.40 5.18
C GLY A 8 -9.33 17.60 3.96
N THR A 9 -8.02 17.35 4.03
CA THR A 9 -7.11 17.55 2.90
C THR A 9 -7.34 16.55 1.76
N TRP A 10 -8.02 15.42 2.04
CA TRP A 10 -8.38 14.44 1.02
C TRP A 10 -9.27 15.02 -0.08
N ARG A 11 -9.93 16.14 0.17
CA ARG A 11 -10.83 16.79 -0.82
C ARG A 11 -10.08 17.32 -2.03
N THR A 12 -8.82 17.72 -1.86
CA THR A 12 -8.01 18.30 -2.92
C THR A 12 -6.82 17.44 -3.33
N ASP A 13 -6.56 16.36 -2.60
CA ASP A 13 -5.42 15.48 -2.84
C ASP A 13 -5.94 14.06 -3.17
N PRO A 14 -5.82 13.62 -4.45
CA PRO A 14 -6.31 12.31 -4.85
C PRO A 14 -5.71 11.16 -4.07
N LEU A 15 -4.42 11.25 -3.71
CA LEU A 15 -3.77 10.20 -2.92
C LEU A 15 -4.36 10.12 -1.51
N ARG A 16 -4.57 11.26 -0.86
CA ARG A 16 -5.15 11.28 0.48
C ARG A 16 -6.57 10.73 0.48
N LEU A 17 -7.36 11.08 -0.53
CA LEU A 17 -8.70 10.52 -0.67
C LEU A 17 -8.65 9.01 -0.86
N ALA A 18 -7.76 8.53 -1.70
CA ALA A 18 -7.61 7.09 -1.95
C ALA A 18 -7.20 6.34 -0.67
N ILE A 19 -6.29 6.90 0.13
CA ILE A 19 -5.87 6.33 1.41
C ILE A 19 -7.05 6.27 2.38
N ALA A 20 -7.79 7.38 2.50
CA ALA A 20 -8.95 7.46 3.38
C ALA A 20 -10.03 6.44 2.99
N ALA A 21 -10.31 6.31 1.70
CA ALA A 21 -11.30 5.37 1.18
C ALA A 21 -10.92 3.92 1.49
N TYR A 22 -9.64 3.58 1.32
CA TYR A 22 -9.17 2.24 1.65
C TYR A 22 -9.30 1.95 3.14
N LEU A 23 -8.81 2.85 4.00
CA LEU A 23 -8.83 2.65 5.45
C LEU A 23 -10.24 2.66 6.03
N ALA A 24 -11.18 3.35 5.41
CA ALA A 24 -12.56 3.40 5.84
C ALA A 24 -13.26 2.02 5.79
N ARG A 25 -12.70 1.06 5.05
CA ARG A 25 -13.24 -0.31 4.95
C ARG A 25 -13.00 -1.13 6.22
N TYR A 26 -12.14 -0.67 7.11
CA TYR A 26 -11.69 -1.42 8.28
C TYR A 26 -12.00 -0.67 9.57
N ARG A 27 -11.98 -1.41 10.69
CA ARG A 27 -12.23 -0.87 12.04
C ARG A 27 -11.21 -1.44 13.02
N GLY A 28 -11.00 -0.71 14.12
CA GLY A 28 -10.24 -1.18 15.29
C GLY A 28 -8.83 -1.62 14.94
N GLU A 29 -8.43 -2.77 15.45
CA GLU A 29 -7.08 -3.32 15.27
C GLU A 29 -6.76 -3.59 13.80
N THR A 30 -7.73 -4.13 13.05
CA THR A 30 -7.53 -4.40 11.62
C THR A 30 -7.17 -3.12 10.87
N ARG A 31 -7.87 -2.02 11.19
CA ARG A 31 -7.59 -0.72 10.58
C ARG A 31 -6.20 -0.21 10.97
N ARG A 32 -5.82 -0.34 12.24
CA ARG A 32 -4.49 0.08 12.69
C ARG A 32 -3.38 -0.68 12.00
N HIS A 33 -3.55 -2.00 11.83
CA HIS A 33 -2.57 -2.81 11.12
C HIS A 33 -2.47 -2.42 9.65
N ALA A 34 -3.63 -2.25 8.98
CA ALA A 34 -3.65 -1.82 7.58
C ALA A 34 -3.00 -0.44 7.42
N GLU A 35 -3.29 0.50 8.31
CA GLU A 35 -2.69 1.83 8.28
C GLU A 35 -1.18 1.78 8.46
N SER A 36 -0.70 0.98 9.41
CA SER A 36 0.73 0.83 9.67
C SER A 36 1.46 0.25 8.46
N ASP A 37 0.93 -0.82 7.88
CA ASP A 37 1.54 -1.48 6.73
C ASP A 37 1.48 -0.59 5.47
N LEU A 38 0.39 0.13 5.28
CA LEU A 38 0.27 1.07 4.16
C LEU A 38 1.25 2.25 4.33
N ARG A 39 1.36 2.78 5.54
CA ARG A 39 2.31 3.88 5.83
C ARG A 39 3.74 3.46 5.49
N ALA A 40 4.12 2.23 5.83
CA ALA A 40 5.45 1.72 5.51
C ALA A 40 5.71 1.76 3.99
N TYR A 41 4.75 1.35 3.19
CA TYR A 41 4.85 1.40 1.73
C TYR A 41 4.92 2.86 1.22
N LEU A 42 4.05 3.72 1.72
CA LEU A 42 4.01 5.13 1.29
C LEU A 42 5.31 5.85 1.65
N THR A 43 5.90 5.54 2.80
CA THR A 43 7.21 6.08 3.20
C THR A 43 8.30 5.59 2.25
N TRP A 44 8.29 4.30 1.89
CA TRP A 44 9.22 3.75 0.92
C TRP A 44 9.13 4.51 -0.42
N CYS A 45 7.91 4.76 -0.90
CA CYS A 45 7.68 5.54 -2.11
C CYS A 45 8.22 6.97 -1.98
N GLN A 46 7.88 7.64 -0.87
CA GLN A 46 8.27 9.04 -0.64
C GLN A 46 9.78 9.21 -0.65
N LEU A 47 10.50 8.32 0.00
CA LEU A 47 11.97 8.38 0.05
C LEU A 47 12.62 8.20 -1.33
N ARG A 48 11.89 7.69 -2.29
CA ARG A 48 12.37 7.46 -3.67
C ARG A 48 11.77 8.43 -4.68
N GLY A 49 11.00 9.41 -4.20
CA GLY A 49 10.35 10.36 -5.10
C GLY A 49 9.28 9.73 -5.99
N LEU A 50 8.72 8.60 -5.57
CA LEU A 50 7.70 7.89 -6.32
C LEU A 50 6.32 8.27 -5.84
N ASN A 51 5.49 8.79 -6.77
CA ASN A 51 4.08 8.99 -6.48
C ASN A 51 3.36 7.62 -6.49
N PRO A 52 2.74 7.20 -5.39
CA PRO A 52 2.06 5.89 -5.36
C PRO A 52 0.98 5.73 -6.43
N LEU A 53 0.31 6.80 -6.84
CA LEU A 53 -0.70 6.74 -7.90
C LEU A 53 -0.09 6.65 -9.30
N ALA A 54 1.21 6.86 -9.43
CA ALA A 54 1.95 6.70 -10.68
C ALA A 54 2.86 5.45 -10.65
N ALA A 55 2.79 4.67 -9.59
CA ALA A 55 3.59 3.45 -9.47
C ALA A 55 3.18 2.43 -10.53
N ARG A 56 4.15 1.69 -11.00
CA ARG A 56 3.97 0.62 -11.98
C ARG A 56 4.41 -0.71 -11.38
N ARG A 57 4.02 -1.82 -12.02
CA ARG A 57 4.33 -3.16 -11.51
C ARG A 57 5.82 -3.32 -11.13
N PRO A 58 6.80 -2.87 -11.94
CA PRO A 58 8.20 -3.01 -11.54
C PRO A 58 8.54 -2.33 -10.23
N HIS A 59 7.91 -1.19 -9.91
CA HIS A 59 8.12 -0.51 -8.62
C HIS A 59 7.70 -1.40 -7.46
N ILE A 60 6.56 -2.08 -7.61
CA ILE A 60 6.06 -2.95 -6.54
C ILE A 60 6.96 -4.18 -6.39
N GLU A 61 7.47 -4.73 -7.49
CA GLU A 61 8.47 -5.81 -7.44
C GLU A 61 9.70 -5.37 -6.64
N LEU A 62 10.17 -4.13 -6.85
CA LEU A 62 11.31 -3.58 -6.14
C LEU A 62 11.02 -3.39 -4.65
N TYR A 63 9.79 -3.05 -4.29
CA TYR A 63 9.39 -2.96 -2.89
C TYR A 63 9.46 -4.33 -2.20
N VAL A 64 8.96 -5.37 -2.87
CA VAL A 64 9.05 -6.74 -2.35
C VAL A 64 10.52 -7.14 -2.14
N ARG A 65 11.37 -6.88 -3.14
CA ARG A 65 12.80 -7.17 -3.05
C ARG A 65 13.47 -6.42 -1.90
N TRP A 66 13.15 -5.17 -1.75
CA TRP A 66 13.70 -4.35 -0.66
C TRP A 66 13.33 -4.93 0.70
N MET A 67 12.09 -5.36 0.87
CA MET A 67 11.67 -6.00 2.11
C MET A 67 12.43 -7.30 2.38
N GLN A 68 12.70 -8.08 1.33
CA GLN A 68 13.38 -9.36 1.44
C GLN A 68 14.89 -9.20 1.63
N GLU A 69 15.53 -8.40 0.80
CA GLU A 69 17.00 -8.36 0.70
C GLU A 69 17.64 -7.29 1.59
N THR A 70 16.96 -6.17 1.82
CA THR A 70 17.49 -5.08 2.64
C THR A 70 16.99 -5.15 4.07
N GLN A 71 15.70 -5.39 4.25
CA GLN A 71 15.09 -5.45 5.58
C GLN A 71 15.11 -6.85 6.18
N HIS A 72 15.32 -7.87 5.36
CA HIS A 72 15.35 -9.27 5.80
C HIS A 72 14.07 -9.70 6.54
N PHE A 73 12.92 -9.18 6.11
CA PHE A 73 11.65 -9.55 6.70
C PHE A 73 11.30 -11.01 6.38
N ALA A 74 10.64 -11.66 7.33
CA ALA A 74 10.11 -13.00 7.13
C ALA A 74 9.09 -13.02 5.97
N ALA A 75 8.96 -14.16 5.30
CA ALA A 75 8.03 -14.33 4.19
C ALA A 75 6.60 -13.97 4.58
N SER A 76 6.18 -14.34 5.80
CA SER A 76 4.83 -14.00 6.30
C SER A 76 4.62 -12.49 6.44
N THR A 77 5.64 -11.77 6.88
CA THR A 77 5.59 -10.30 7.00
C THR A 77 5.48 -9.66 5.62
N VAL A 78 6.30 -10.09 4.67
CA VAL A 78 6.26 -9.57 3.30
C VAL A 78 4.88 -9.83 2.68
N SER A 79 4.36 -11.04 2.82
CA SER A 79 3.06 -11.41 2.27
C SER A 79 1.93 -10.57 2.88
N ARG A 80 1.94 -10.38 4.21
CA ARG A 80 0.95 -9.56 4.90
C ARG A 80 0.98 -8.11 4.40
N ARG A 81 2.16 -7.52 4.32
CA ARG A 81 2.31 -6.14 3.84
C ARG A 81 1.86 -5.99 2.40
N MET A 82 2.15 -6.99 1.58
CA MET A 82 1.72 -6.99 0.18
C MET A 82 0.21 -7.12 0.05
N SER A 83 -0.45 -7.83 0.97
CA SER A 83 -1.93 -7.88 0.99
C SER A 83 -2.53 -6.49 1.20
N VAL A 84 -1.92 -5.68 2.06
CA VAL A 84 -2.37 -4.30 2.30
C VAL A 84 -2.14 -3.44 1.05
N VAL A 85 -0.96 -3.51 0.44
CA VAL A 85 -0.64 -2.76 -0.78
C VAL A 85 -1.61 -3.14 -1.91
N ALA A 86 -1.83 -4.44 -2.12
CA ALA A 86 -2.75 -4.92 -3.14
C ALA A 86 -4.19 -4.47 -2.87
N GLY A 87 -4.62 -4.50 -1.60
CA GLY A 87 -5.96 -4.02 -1.21
C GLY A 87 -6.15 -2.54 -1.45
N PHE A 88 -5.13 -1.73 -1.15
CA PHE A 88 -5.14 -0.30 -1.43
C PHE A 88 -5.32 -0.03 -2.93
N TYR A 89 -4.53 -0.67 -3.76
CA TYR A 89 -4.62 -0.47 -5.22
C TYR A 89 -5.92 -1.03 -5.81
N ARG A 90 -6.44 -2.13 -5.26
CA ARG A 90 -7.76 -2.64 -5.67
C ARG A 90 -8.85 -1.60 -5.40
N THR A 91 -8.80 -0.97 -4.23
CA THR A 91 -9.74 0.10 -3.90
C THR A 91 -9.60 1.28 -4.85
N CYS A 92 -8.37 1.64 -5.24
CA CYS A 92 -8.15 2.68 -6.25
C CYS A 92 -8.79 2.34 -7.59
N VAL A 93 -8.78 1.07 -7.99
CA VAL A 93 -9.42 0.63 -9.24
C VAL A 93 -10.95 0.68 -9.09
N ILE A 94 -11.48 0.19 -7.97
CA ILE A 94 -12.92 0.24 -7.68
C ILE A 94 -13.44 1.68 -7.75
N ASP A 95 -12.68 2.61 -7.21
CA ASP A 95 -13.06 4.03 -7.11
C ASP A 95 -12.68 4.83 -8.36
N ALA A 96 -12.23 4.14 -9.43
CA ALA A 96 -11.83 4.74 -10.70
C ALA A 96 -10.71 5.78 -10.58
N VAL A 97 -9.88 5.68 -9.54
CA VAL A 97 -8.66 6.48 -9.41
C VAL A 97 -7.60 5.95 -10.37
N LEU A 98 -7.57 4.64 -10.56
CA LEU A 98 -6.67 3.95 -11.49
C LEU A 98 -7.47 2.99 -12.37
N GLU A 99 -7.00 2.76 -13.59
CA GLU A 99 -7.58 1.76 -14.48
C GLU A 99 -7.13 0.34 -14.12
N HIS A 100 -5.87 0.21 -13.70
CA HIS A 100 -5.25 -1.07 -13.37
C HIS A 100 -4.47 -0.94 -12.08
N SER A 101 -4.33 -2.06 -11.36
CA SER A 101 -3.51 -2.11 -10.16
C SER A 101 -2.06 -2.44 -10.52
N PRO A 102 -1.08 -1.63 -10.06
CA PRO A 102 0.33 -1.97 -10.26
C PRO A 102 0.77 -3.18 -9.41
N ALA A 103 -0.06 -3.60 -8.46
CA ALA A 103 0.24 -4.78 -7.63
C ALA A 103 -0.22 -6.09 -8.29
N ASP A 104 -0.97 -6.02 -9.40
CA ASP A 104 -1.36 -7.22 -10.14
C ASP A 104 -0.11 -7.90 -10.72
N TYR A 105 -0.10 -9.24 -10.67
CA TYR A 105 0.98 -10.08 -11.19
C TYR A 105 2.32 -9.93 -10.46
N VAL A 106 2.35 -9.26 -9.33
CA VAL A 106 3.55 -9.17 -8.49
C VAL A 106 3.69 -10.47 -7.69
N ARG A 107 4.86 -11.09 -7.76
CA ARG A 107 5.14 -12.32 -7.04
C ARG A 107 5.32 -12.05 -5.56
N ARG A 108 4.72 -12.91 -4.74
CA ARG A 108 4.91 -12.90 -3.29
C ARG A 108 5.73 -14.10 -2.88
N PRO A 109 6.47 -14.02 -1.75
CA PRO A 109 7.17 -15.20 -1.24
C PRO A 109 6.16 -16.27 -0.80
N ASN A 110 6.55 -17.55 -0.95
CA ASN A 110 5.75 -18.64 -0.43
C ASN A 110 5.82 -18.63 1.09
N VAL A 111 4.64 -18.67 1.72
CA VAL A 111 4.53 -18.76 3.18
C VAL A 111 4.18 -20.21 3.51
N PRO A 112 5.03 -20.93 4.27
CA PRO A 112 4.71 -22.30 4.66
C PRO A 112 3.41 -22.37 5.45
N PRO A 113 2.64 -23.44 5.30
CA PRO A 113 1.39 -23.62 6.04
C PRO A 113 1.63 -23.79 7.55
#